data_fdc2f009c100e6ad6f9979c77bfb40c6
#
_entry.id   fdc2f009c100e6ad6f9979c77bfb40c6
#
_cell.length_a   1.000
_cell.length_b   1.000
_cell.length_c   1.000
_cell.angle_alpha   90.00
_cell.angle_beta   90.00
_cell.angle_gamma   90.00
#
_symmetry.space_group_name_H-M   'P 1'
#
loop_
_entity.id
_entity.type
_entity.pdbx_description
1 polymer ?
#
loop_
_entity_poly.entity_id
_entity_poly.type
_entity_poly.pdbx_seq_one_letter_code
_entity_poly.pdbx_strand_id
1 'polypeptide(L)'
;MKNPIENNNKDTHLIELVNVVKTYWVDDPENWVEAVHALRWINFWIDEWAFISIMWPSWCGKSTLMNIVWLLDEPTSGDYLLRWEKVKAMTADEWSMIRRTTIWFVFQWYNLLKRMPAREQVALPLSYMWVPSKEKKERCAAALEMVWLWNRLNALPNQLSWWQQQRVCIARALVSNPSLILADEPTWALDSVTGEEILELFKKLNEEQHKTVLLITHDRHIWESAKKMIRMKDGQFLHGDEE
;
A
#
# COMPACT_ATOMS: atom_id res chain seq x y z
N MET A 1 16.23 -29.21 7.69
CA MET A 1 14.78 -28.95 7.50
C MET A 1 14.66 -28.08 6.28
N LYS A 2 13.99 -28.55 5.21
CA LYS A 2 13.83 -27.80 3.94
C LYS A 2 12.85 -26.68 4.17
N ASN A 3 13.25 -25.46 3.80
CA ASN A 3 12.40 -24.27 3.81
C ASN A 3 11.22 -24.50 2.85
N PRO A 4 9.94 -24.43 3.28
CA PRO A 4 8.80 -24.76 2.43
C PRO A 4 8.43 -23.68 1.39
N ILE A 5 9.29 -22.69 1.18
CA ILE A 5 9.00 -21.51 0.33
C ILE A 5 9.94 -21.44 -0.88
N GLU A 6 10.45 -22.57 -1.36
CA GLU A 6 11.07 -22.61 -2.69
C GLU A 6 10.01 -22.84 -3.77
N ASN A 7 9.30 -21.78 -4.14
CA ASN A 7 8.55 -21.77 -5.38
C ASN A 7 9.44 -21.23 -6.50
N ASN A 8 9.89 -22.11 -7.38
CA ASN A 8 10.90 -21.90 -8.44
C ASN A 8 10.42 -21.04 -9.62
N ASN A 9 9.49 -20.11 -9.41
CA ASN A 9 9.01 -19.23 -10.47
C ASN A 9 9.39 -17.78 -10.18
N LYS A 10 10.69 -17.48 -10.23
CA LYS A 10 11.22 -16.13 -10.00
C LYS A 10 10.64 -15.07 -10.95
N ASP A 11 10.09 -15.49 -12.09
CA ASP A 11 9.60 -14.60 -13.16
C ASP A 11 8.24 -13.95 -12.90
N THR A 12 7.61 -14.15 -11.74
CA THR A 12 6.28 -13.60 -11.43
C THR A 12 6.26 -12.61 -10.25
N HIS A 13 7.39 -12.44 -9.53
CA HIS A 13 7.39 -11.57 -8.36
C HIS A 13 7.46 -10.10 -8.76
N LEU A 14 6.45 -9.33 -8.35
CA LEU A 14 6.46 -7.85 -8.45
C LEU A 14 7.42 -7.25 -7.41
N ILE A 15 7.38 -7.77 -6.18
CA ILE A 15 8.26 -7.38 -5.07
C ILE A 15 8.85 -8.62 -4.43
N GLU A 16 10.14 -8.55 -4.08
CA GLU A 16 10.81 -9.56 -3.27
C GLU A 16 11.69 -8.88 -2.21
N LEU A 17 11.49 -9.27 -0.96
CA LEU A 17 12.31 -8.89 0.18
C LEU A 17 13.11 -10.12 0.64
N VAL A 18 14.44 -10.01 0.67
CA VAL A 18 15.32 -11.12 1.01
C VAL A 18 16.16 -10.73 2.23
N ASN A 19 15.90 -11.42 3.35
CA ASN A 19 16.58 -11.20 4.63
C ASN A 19 16.62 -9.73 5.06
N VAL A 20 15.53 -9.00 4.82
CA VAL A 20 15.44 -7.56 5.09
C VAL A 20 15.41 -7.32 6.59
N VAL A 21 16.32 -6.47 7.05
CA VAL A 21 16.38 -5.96 8.43
C VAL A 21 16.28 -4.44 8.41
N LYS A 22 15.53 -3.89 9.34
CA LYS A 22 15.54 -2.44 9.59
C LYS A 22 15.75 -2.16 11.06
N THR A 23 16.81 -1.39 11.35
CA THR A 23 17.17 -0.94 12.69
C THR A 23 17.19 0.58 12.71
N TYR A 24 16.53 1.18 13.68
CA TYR A 24 16.64 2.60 13.99
C TYR A 24 17.52 2.79 15.22
N TRP A 25 18.33 3.80 15.17
CA TRP A 25 19.16 4.23 16.30
C TRP A 25 18.45 5.39 16.97
N VAL A 26 18.06 5.23 18.22
CA VAL A 26 17.38 6.27 19.02
C VAL A 26 18.37 6.79 20.04
N ASP A 27 18.62 8.10 20.00
CA ASP A 27 19.42 8.79 21.02
C ASP A 27 18.53 8.97 22.26
N ASP A 28 18.80 8.23 23.32
CA ASP A 28 18.19 8.43 24.63
C ASP A 28 18.99 9.52 25.38
N PRO A 29 18.35 10.62 25.84
CA PRO A 29 19.02 11.69 26.57
C PRO A 29 19.68 11.25 27.90
N GLU A 30 19.24 10.13 28.48
CA GLU A 30 19.72 9.68 29.79
C GLU A 30 20.77 8.59 29.73
N ASN A 31 20.82 7.78 28.66
CA ASN A 31 21.83 6.72 28.49
C ASN A 31 21.77 6.09 27.10
N TRP A 32 22.87 6.09 26.37
CA TRP A 32 23.19 5.15 25.28
C TRP A 32 22.27 5.19 24.07
N VAL A 33 22.87 5.02 22.90
CA VAL A 33 22.16 4.78 21.64
C VAL A 33 21.48 3.40 21.72
N GLU A 34 20.15 3.38 21.79
CA GLU A 34 19.38 2.14 21.76
C GLU A 34 19.05 1.75 20.32
N ALA A 35 19.29 0.49 19.97
CA ALA A 35 18.97 -0.06 18.66
C ALA A 35 17.57 -0.66 18.67
N VAL A 36 16.62 -0.04 17.99
CA VAL A 36 15.27 -0.56 17.81
C VAL A 36 15.21 -1.37 16.50
N HIS A 37 15.10 -2.69 16.62
CA HIS A 37 14.97 -3.60 15.48
C HIS A 37 13.50 -3.64 15.03
N ALA A 38 13.11 -2.77 14.10
CA ALA A 38 11.74 -2.67 13.61
C ALA A 38 11.36 -3.81 12.67
N LEU A 39 12.32 -4.30 11.85
CA LEU A 39 12.14 -5.49 11.01
C LEU A 39 13.33 -6.43 11.21
N ARG A 40 13.05 -7.75 11.26
CA ARG A 40 14.03 -8.80 11.59
C ARG A 40 13.96 -9.91 10.56
N TRP A 41 14.93 -9.95 9.63
CA TRP A 41 15.10 -11.00 8.60
C TRP A 41 13.81 -11.31 7.82
N ILE A 42 13.14 -10.28 7.35
CA ILE A 42 11.93 -10.41 6.54
C ILE A 42 12.29 -11.07 5.21
N ASN A 43 11.64 -12.21 4.94
CA ASN A 43 11.62 -12.87 3.64
C ASN A 43 10.18 -12.89 3.15
N PHE A 44 9.91 -12.17 2.06
CA PHE A 44 8.55 -11.96 1.58
C PHE A 44 8.54 -11.62 0.11
N TRP A 45 7.56 -12.15 -0.62
CA TRP A 45 7.33 -11.78 -2.01
C TRP A 45 5.86 -11.52 -2.28
N ILE A 46 5.64 -10.65 -3.25
CA ILE A 46 4.34 -10.27 -3.80
C ILE A 46 4.39 -10.61 -5.28
N ASP A 47 3.57 -11.55 -5.72
CA ASP A 47 3.41 -11.88 -7.13
C ASP A 47 2.59 -10.82 -7.85
N GLU A 48 2.78 -10.66 -9.17
CA GLU A 48 1.88 -9.86 -9.96
C GLU A 48 0.44 -10.41 -9.86
N TRP A 49 -0.53 -9.50 -9.74
CA TRP A 49 -1.97 -9.80 -9.59
C TRP A 49 -2.34 -10.55 -8.30
N ALA A 50 -1.45 -10.61 -7.34
CA ALA A 50 -1.77 -11.18 -6.04
C ALA A 50 -2.74 -10.28 -5.26
N PHE A 51 -3.62 -10.90 -4.45
CA PHE A 51 -4.41 -10.24 -3.43
C PHE A 51 -4.00 -10.78 -2.07
N ILE A 52 -3.26 -9.97 -1.32
CA ILE A 52 -2.58 -10.35 -0.08
C ILE A 52 -3.10 -9.48 1.05
N SER A 53 -3.29 -10.08 2.21
CA SER A 53 -3.55 -9.37 3.46
C SER A 53 -2.51 -9.69 4.51
N ILE A 54 -2.06 -8.67 5.22
CA ILE A 54 -1.18 -8.81 6.38
C ILE A 54 -1.97 -8.40 7.63
N MET A 55 -2.13 -9.32 8.55
CA MET A 55 -2.67 -9.02 9.88
C MET A 55 -1.54 -8.56 10.79
N TRP A 56 -1.82 -7.51 11.55
CA TRP A 56 -0.82 -6.84 12.35
C TRP A 56 -1.33 -6.47 13.73
N PRO A 57 -0.77 -7.01 14.80
CA PRO A 57 -0.96 -6.44 16.13
C PRO A 57 -0.24 -5.09 16.24
N SER A 58 -0.75 -4.20 17.05
CA SER A 58 -0.19 -2.85 17.24
C SER A 58 1.30 -2.88 17.61
N TRP A 59 2.07 -1.87 17.13
CA TRP A 59 3.48 -1.58 17.48
C TRP A 59 4.57 -2.50 16.92
N CYS A 60 4.35 -3.28 15.86
CA CYS A 60 5.27 -4.32 15.38
C CYS A 60 6.02 -3.99 14.08
N GLY A 61 6.39 -2.75 13.78
CA GLY A 61 7.16 -2.41 12.57
C GLY A 61 6.32 -2.25 11.28
N LYS A 62 4.96 -2.22 11.36
CA LYS A 62 4.05 -2.03 10.23
C LYS A 62 4.46 -0.85 9.34
N SER A 63 4.53 0.32 9.92
CA SER A 63 4.89 1.55 9.19
C SER A 63 6.27 1.45 8.56
N THR A 64 7.19 0.75 9.20
CA THR A 64 8.53 0.50 8.65
C THR A 64 8.49 -0.37 7.41
N LEU A 65 7.76 -1.50 7.45
CA LEU A 65 7.60 -2.35 6.27
C LEU A 65 6.94 -1.60 5.13
N MET A 66 5.88 -0.85 5.42
CA MET A 66 5.17 -0.06 4.41
C MET A 66 6.06 1.02 3.80
N ASN A 67 6.85 1.72 4.62
CA ASN A 67 7.80 2.73 4.12
C ASN A 67 8.86 2.12 3.21
N ILE A 68 9.37 0.93 3.55
CA ILE A 68 10.32 0.23 2.69
C ILE A 68 9.65 -0.21 1.39
N VAL A 69 8.50 -0.88 1.45
CA VAL A 69 7.77 -1.34 0.25
C VAL A 69 7.37 -0.16 -0.65
N TRP A 70 7.02 0.98 -0.06
CA TRP A 70 6.68 2.19 -0.81
C TRP A 70 7.89 3.07 -1.17
N LEU A 71 9.11 2.60 -0.94
CA LEU A 71 10.34 3.32 -1.28
C LEU A 71 10.43 4.71 -0.62
N LEU A 72 10.02 4.82 0.62
CA LEU A 72 10.25 6.00 1.48
C LEU A 72 11.44 5.82 2.40
N ASP A 73 11.84 4.56 2.65
CA ASP A 73 12.95 4.21 3.53
C ASP A 73 13.70 3.01 2.96
N GLU A 74 14.97 2.84 3.35
CA GLU A 74 15.82 1.74 2.92
C GLU A 74 15.99 0.69 4.02
N PRO A 75 16.12 -0.60 3.68
CA PRO A 75 16.57 -1.61 4.62
C PRO A 75 17.96 -1.26 5.18
N THR A 76 18.21 -1.55 6.47
CA THR A 76 19.56 -1.49 7.05
C THR A 76 20.45 -2.60 6.45
N SER A 77 19.86 -3.77 6.20
CA SER A 77 20.52 -4.88 5.50
C SER A 77 19.48 -5.76 4.79
N GLY A 78 19.96 -6.67 3.95
CA GLY A 78 19.13 -7.48 3.07
C GLY A 78 18.90 -6.81 1.72
N ASP A 79 18.16 -7.47 0.86
CA ASP A 79 17.86 -7.01 -0.49
C ASP A 79 16.35 -6.75 -0.66
N TYR A 80 16.02 -5.64 -1.32
CA TYR A 80 14.70 -5.37 -1.87
C TYR A 80 14.79 -5.34 -3.39
N LEU A 81 14.05 -6.24 -4.04
CA LEU A 81 13.95 -6.31 -5.49
C LEU A 81 12.54 -5.90 -5.94
N LEU A 82 12.47 -5.04 -6.93
CA LEU A 82 11.24 -4.66 -7.64
C LEU A 82 11.38 -5.12 -9.08
N ARG A 83 10.54 -6.05 -9.53
CA ARG A 83 10.65 -6.68 -10.86
C ARG A 83 12.09 -7.07 -11.18
N TRP A 84 12.76 -7.80 -10.26
CA TRP A 84 14.16 -8.32 -10.34
C TRP A 84 15.25 -7.27 -10.17
N GLU A 85 14.94 -5.99 -10.23
CA GLU A 85 15.92 -4.93 -10.07
C GLU A 85 16.13 -4.60 -8.60
N LYS A 86 17.38 -4.58 -8.15
CA LYS A 86 17.70 -4.19 -6.77
C LYS A 86 17.42 -2.72 -6.56
N VAL A 87 16.50 -2.41 -5.67
CA VAL A 87 16.09 -1.05 -5.32
C VAL A 87 17.27 -0.21 -4.81
N LYS A 88 18.21 -0.83 -4.11
CA LYS A 88 19.42 -0.16 -3.61
C LYS A 88 20.35 0.37 -4.73
N ALA A 89 20.24 -0.18 -5.95
CA ALA A 89 21.01 0.28 -7.10
C ALA A 89 20.34 1.47 -7.83
N MET A 90 19.09 1.79 -7.48
CA MET A 90 18.31 2.85 -8.10
C MET A 90 18.60 4.21 -7.47
N THR A 91 18.42 5.26 -8.26
CA THR A 91 18.52 6.65 -7.83
C THR A 91 17.24 7.15 -7.14
N ALA A 92 17.32 8.25 -6.42
CA ALA A 92 16.15 8.90 -5.79
C ALA A 92 15.07 9.30 -6.82
N ASP A 93 15.48 9.66 -8.04
CA ASP A 93 14.56 10.00 -9.13
C ASP A 93 13.81 8.76 -9.65
N GLU A 94 14.48 7.61 -9.77
CA GLU A 94 13.85 6.33 -10.10
C GLU A 94 12.88 5.88 -9.04
N TRP A 95 13.20 5.99 -7.75
CA TRP A 95 12.26 5.75 -6.65
C TRP A 95 11.03 6.65 -6.75
N SER A 96 11.26 7.93 -7.04
CA SER A 96 10.17 8.90 -7.25
C SER A 96 9.28 8.53 -8.43
N MET A 97 9.88 8.01 -9.50
CA MET A 97 9.15 7.53 -10.68
C MET A 97 8.29 6.31 -10.31
N ILE A 98 8.85 5.33 -9.62
CA ILE A 98 8.15 4.12 -9.18
C ILE A 98 6.96 4.48 -8.28
N ARG A 99 7.14 5.37 -7.29
CA ARG A 99 6.04 5.85 -6.44
C ARG A 99 4.93 6.57 -7.22
N ARG A 100 5.23 7.16 -8.38
CA ARG A 100 4.23 7.84 -9.23
C ARG A 100 3.49 6.90 -10.16
N THR A 101 4.12 5.81 -10.60
CA THR A 101 3.62 4.99 -11.70
C THR A 101 3.30 3.55 -11.32
N THR A 102 4.05 2.97 -10.38
CA THR A 102 4.02 1.53 -10.11
C THR A 102 3.34 1.19 -8.80
N ILE A 103 3.65 1.92 -7.72
CA ILE A 103 3.15 1.64 -6.38
C ILE A 103 2.33 2.82 -5.89
N TRP A 104 1.10 2.58 -5.52
CA TRP A 104 0.28 3.62 -4.91
C TRP A 104 -0.21 3.23 -3.52
N PHE A 105 -0.39 4.25 -2.68
CA PHE A 105 -0.71 4.09 -1.27
C PHE A 105 -2.09 4.67 -0.93
N VAL A 106 -2.93 3.86 -0.27
CA VAL A 106 -4.20 4.27 0.34
C VAL A 106 -3.97 4.36 1.85
N PHE A 107 -3.97 5.58 2.37
CA PHE A 107 -3.68 5.86 3.78
C PHE A 107 -4.88 5.58 4.68
N GLN A 108 -4.61 5.20 5.91
CA GLN A 108 -5.59 5.11 6.98
C GLN A 108 -6.30 6.46 7.22
N TRP A 109 -5.54 7.55 7.27
CA TRP A 109 -6.06 8.92 7.32
C TRP A 109 -6.11 9.48 5.91
N TYR A 110 -7.24 9.96 5.47
CA TYR A 110 -7.53 10.33 4.07
C TYR A 110 -6.53 11.27 3.40
N ASN A 111 -5.78 12.07 4.18
CA ASN A 111 -4.76 13.00 3.69
C ASN A 111 -5.27 13.84 2.50
N LEU A 112 -6.52 14.33 2.61
CA LEU A 112 -7.13 15.21 1.63
C LEU A 112 -6.80 16.68 1.95
N LEU A 113 -6.49 17.47 0.94
CA LEU A 113 -6.25 18.90 1.05
C LEU A 113 -7.58 19.62 1.27
N LYS A 114 -7.75 20.27 2.42
CA LYS A 114 -9.04 20.80 2.91
C LYS A 114 -9.78 21.76 1.96
N ARG A 115 -9.03 22.47 1.10
CA ARG A 115 -9.58 23.49 0.18
C ARG A 115 -9.57 23.06 -1.28
N MET A 116 -9.38 21.78 -1.54
CA MET A 116 -9.28 21.23 -2.88
C MET A 116 -10.46 20.29 -3.15
N PRO A 117 -11.25 20.47 -4.23
CA PRO A 117 -12.38 19.61 -4.56
C PRO A 117 -11.92 18.19 -4.99
N ALA A 118 -12.84 17.21 -4.89
CA ALA A 118 -12.55 15.81 -5.12
C ALA A 118 -11.83 15.54 -6.46
N ARG A 119 -12.28 16.13 -7.56
CA ARG A 119 -11.64 15.98 -8.87
C ARG A 119 -10.18 16.45 -8.89
N GLU A 120 -9.87 17.53 -8.16
CA GLU A 120 -8.51 18.06 -8.10
C GLU A 120 -7.61 17.22 -7.18
N GLN A 121 -8.15 16.68 -6.09
CA GLN A 121 -7.48 15.70 -5.25
C GLN A 121 -7.03 14.48 -6.07
N VAL A 122 -7.94 13.95 -6.89
CA VAL A 122 -7.69 12.81 -7.77
C VAL A 122 -6.72 13.18 -8.89
N ALA A 123 -6.71 14.44 -9.35
CA ALA A 123 -5.81 14.91 -10.41
C ALA A 123 -4.35 15.10 -9.96
N LEU A 124 -4.07 15.16 -8.65
CA LEU A 124 -2.71 15.45 -8.13
C LEU A 124 -1.64 14.52 -8.71
N PRO A 125 -1.78 13.19 -8.71
CA PRO A 125 -0.78 12.29 -9.29
C PRO A 125 -0.50 12.57 -10.76
N LEU A 126 -1.55 12.80 -11.54
CA LEU A 126 -1.43 13.09 -12.97
C LEU A 126 -0.75 14.45 -13.25
N SER A 127 -0.85 15.38 -12.30
CA SER A 127 -0.14 16.66 -12.41
C SER A 127 1.37 16.49 -12.29
N TYR A 128 1.82 15.59 -11.42
CA TYR A 128 3.25 15.24 -11.30
C TYR A 128 3.76 14.37 -12.44
N MET A 129 2.86 13.76 -13.21
CA MET A 129 3.18 12.97 -14.41
C MET A 129 3.10 13.79 -15.69
N TRP A 130 2.87 15.10 -15.60
CA TRP A 130 2.74 16.02 -16.75
C TRP A 130 1.66 15.61 -17.76
N VAL A 131 0.60 14.92 -17.32
CA VAL A 131 -0.51 14.51 -18.18
C VAL A 131 -1.26 15.73 -18.71
N PRO A 132 -1.61 15.78 -20.00
CA PRO A 132 -2.34 16.90 -20.59
C PRO A 132 -3.70 17.15 -19.92
N SER A 133 -4.13 18.40 -19.85
CA SER A 133 -5.34 18.80 -19.12
C SER A 133 -6.61 18.10 -19.57
N LYS A 134 -6.75 17.77 -20.85
CA LYS A 134 -7.91 17.04 -21.39
C LYS A 134 -7.93 15.61 -20.85
N GLU A 135 -6.85 14.87 -21.04
CA GLU A 135 -6.71 13.49 -20.56
C GLU A 135 -6.84 13.42 -19.03
N LYS A 136 -6.25 14.37 -18.30
CA LYS A 136 -6.38 14.47 -16.85
C LYS A 136 -7.85 14.53 -16.41
N LYS A 137 -8.67 15.35 -17.06
CA LYS A 137 -10.10 15.46 -16.75
C LYS A 137 -10.85 14.15 -16.99
N GLU A 138 -10.57 13.48 -18.10
CA GLU A 138 -11.19 12.21 -18.48
C GLU A 138 -10.80 11.10 -17.49
N ARG A 139 -9.52 10.96 -17.18
CA ARG A 139 -9.03 9.96 -16.21
C ARG A 139 -9.56 10.20 -14.80
N CYS A 140 -9.63 11.46 -14.35
CA CYS A 140 -10.20 11.78 -13.03
C CYS A 140 -11.70 11.47 -12.97
N ALA A 141 -12.46 11.76 -14.03
CA ALA A 141 -13.88 11.45 -14.08
C ALA A 141 -14.09 9.93 -14.01
N ALA A 142 -13.37 9.16 -14.81
CA ALA A 142 -13.41 7.69 -14.79
C ALA A 142 -13.03 7.11 -13.42
N ALA A 143 -11.97 7.63 -12.79
CA ALA A 143 -11.56 7.16 -11.47
C ALA A 143 -12.60 7.46 -10.37
N LEU A 144 -13.26 8.62 -10.43
CA LEU A 144 -14.35 8.97 -9.50
C LEU A 144 -15.63 8.18 -9.78
N GLU A 145 -15.88 7.81 -11.01
CA GLU A 145 -17.00 6.93 -11.39
C GLU A 145 -16.80 5.52 -10.86
N MET A 146 -15.61 4.95 -10.98
CA MET A 146 -15.26 3.63 -10.41
C MET A 146 -15.53 3.51 -8.91
N VAL A 147 -15.45 4.61 -8.18
CA VAL A 147 -15.73 4.66 -6.74
C VAL A 147 -17.11 5.24 -6.41
N TRP A 148 -18.03 5.30 -7.38
CA TRP A 148 -19.41 5.81 -7.26
C TRP A 148 -19.52 7.25 -6.75
N LEU A 149 -18.57 8.12 -7.12
CA LEU A 149 -18.54 9.55 -6.75
C LEU A 149 -18.73 10.49 -7.95
N TRP A 150 -19.35 10.01 -9.05
CA TRP A 150 -19.58 10.80 -10.27
C TRP A 150 -20.36 12.12 -10.03
N ASN A 151 -21.21 12.16 -8.99
CA ASN A 151 -22.02 13.33 -8.62
C ASN A 151 -21.37 14.24 -7.58
N ARG A 152 -20.13 13.94 -7.14
CA ARG A 152 -19.38 14.65 -6.09
C ARG A 152 -18.06 15.26 -6.55
N LEU A 153 -17.88 15.42 -7.87
CA LEU A 153 -16.63 15.91 -8.47
C LEU A 153 -16.12 17.22 -7.88
N ASN A 154 -17.03 18.13 -7.57
CA ASN A 154 -16.71 19.47 -7.08
C ASN A 154 -16.83 19.60 -5.55
N ALA A 155 -17.17 18.55 -4.84
CA ALA A 155 -17.32 18.58 -3.40
C ALA A 155 -15.96 18.75 -2.70
N LEU A 156 -15.91 19.63 -1.71
CA LEU A 156 -14.78 19.79 -0.81
C LEU A 156 -14.80 18.67 0.25
N PRO A 157 -13.65 18.34 0.89
CA PRO A 157 -13.61 17.29 1.90
C PRO A 157 -14.62 17.46 3.04
N ASN A 158 -14.89 18.68 3.49
CA ASN A 158 -15.87 18.96 4.52
C ASN A 158 -17.34 18.79 4.07
N GLN A 159 -17.59 18.59 2.78
CA GLN A 159 -18.89 18.30 2.18
C GLN A 159 -19.09 16.83 1.87
N LEU A 160 -18.09 16.01 2.20
CA LEU A 160 -18.07 14.58 1.98
C LEU A 160 -18.14 13.85 3.33
N SER A 161 -18.92 12.78 3.38
CA SER A 161 -18.87 11.85 4.52
C SER A 161 -17.52 11.15 4.60
N TRP A 162 -17.22 10.51 5.74
CA TRP A 162 -15.96 9.77 5.96
C TRP A 162 -15.71 8.73 4.86
N TRP A 163 -16.72 7.94 4.52
CA TRP A 163 -16.61 6.92 3.48
C TRP A 163 -16.46 7.53 2.07
N GLN A 164 -17.08 8.70 1.79
CA GLN A 164 -16.85 9.41 0.52
C GLN A 164 -15.42 9.95 0.42
N GLN A 165 -14.86 10.43 1.53
CA GLN A 165 -13.46 10.86 1.57
C GLN A 165 -12.51 9.67 1.30
N GLN A 166 -12.78 8.48 1.88
CA GLN A 166 -12.01 7.27 1.60
C GLN A 166 -12.08 6.89 0.12
N ARG A 167 -13.25 6.95 -0.49
CA ARG A 167 -13.42 6.70 -1.93
C ARG A 167 -12.64 7.70 -2.79
N VAL A 168 -12.56 8.98 -2.40
CA VAL A 168 -11.70 9.96 -3.09
C VAL A 168 -10.23 9.56 -2.99
N CYS A 169 -9.77 9.06 -1.85
CA CYS A 169 -8.40 8.57 -1.67
C CYS A 169 -8.10 7.36 -2.55
N ILE A 170 -9.06 6.43 -2.66
CA ILE A 170 -8.94 5.26 -3.54
C ILE A 170 -8.92 5.71 -5.01
N ALA A 171 -9.82 6.62 -5.43
CA ALA A 171 -9.82 7.17 -6.79
C ALA A 171 -8.48 7.87 -7.12
N ARG A 172 -7.92 8.62 -6.15
CA ARG A 172 -6.60 9.25 -6.26
C ARG A 172 -5.49 8.20 -6.44
N ALA A 173 -5.61 7.06 -5.77
CA ALA A 173 -4.70 5.93 -5.94
C ALA A 173 -4.79 5.31 -7.34
N LEU A 174 -5.99 5.15 -7.87
CA LEU A 174 -6.26 4.46 -9.12
C LEU A 174 -5.95 5.28 -10.37
N VAL A 175 -6.02 6.61 -10.29
CA VAL A 175 -5.93 7.51 -11.44
C VAL A 175 -4.62 7.41 -12.21
N SER A 176 -3.52 7.04 -11.53
CA SER A 176 -2.20 6.77 -12.14
C SER A 176 -2.09 5.39 -12.77
N ASN A 177 -3.10 4.52 -12.60
CA ASN A 177 -3.13 3.14 -13.07
C ASN A 177 -1.96 2.28 -12.54
N PRO A 178 -1.72 2.23 -11.22
CA PRO A 178 -0.59 1.53 -10.64
C PRO A 178 -0.66 0.01 -10.84
N SER A 179 0.50 -0.67 -10.73
CA SER A 179 0.56 -2.14 -10.69
C SER A 179 0.26 -2.67 -9.29
N LEU A 180 0.67 -1.95 -8.24
CA LEU A 180 0.49 -2.31 -6.83
C LEU A 180 -0.27 -1.24 -6.07
N ILE A 181 -1.30 -1.65 -5.36
CA ILE A 181 -2.05 -0.83 -4.40
C ILE A 181 -1.71 -1.33 -2.99
N LEU A 182 -1.09 -0.46 -2.20
CA LEU A 182 -0.87 -0.66 -0.77
C LEU A 182 -1.99 0.03 -0.01
N ALA A 183 -2.75 -0.68 0.80
CA ALA A 183 -3.83 -0.09 1.58
C ALA A 183 -3.62 -0.36 3.08
N ASP A 184 -3.43 0.71 3.84
CA ASP A 184 -3.27 0.68 5.29
C ASP A 184 -4.62 0.94 5.95
N GLU A 185 -5.18 -0.09 6.59
CA GLU A 185 -6.45 -0.03 7.31
C GLU A 185 -7.56 0.67 6.50
N PRO A 186 -7.83 0.26 5.25
CA PRO A 186 -8.68 1.04 4.35
C PRO A 186 -10.14 1.15 4.79
N THR A 187 -10.56 0.37 5.79
CA THR A 187 -11.94 0.28 6.29
C THR A 187 -12.10 0.70 7.75
N TRP A 188 -11.02 1.05 8.45
CA TRP A 188 -10.99 1.25 9.91
C TRP A 188 -12.00 2.25 10.46
N ALA A 189 -12.36 3.28 9.69
CA ALA A 189 -13.29 4.35 10.06
C ALA A 189 -14.68 4.18 9.43
N LEU A 190 -14.98 3.02 8.86
CA LEU A 190 -16.20 2.75 8.12
C LEU A 190 -17.10 1.82 8.92
N ASP A 191 -18.42 1.97 8.71
CA ASP A 191 -19.37 0.96 9.17
C ASP A 191 -19.22 -0.34 8.35
N SER A 192 -19.78 -1.44 8.84
CA SER A 192 -19.62 -2.76 8.23
C SER A 192 -20.09 -2.82 6.78
N VAL A 193 -21.19 -2.15 6.43
CA VAL A 193 -21.73 -2.16 5.06
C VAL A 193 -20.79 -1.43 4.11
N THR A 194 -20.36 -0.23 4.50
CA THR A 194 -19.45 0.58 3.69
C THR A 194 -18.05 -0.06 3.61
N GLY A 195 -17.60 -0.70 4.69
CA GLY A 195 -16.34 -1.44 4.71
C GLY A 195 -16.34 -2.59 3.69
N GLU A 196 -17.45 -3.33 3.61
CA GLU A 196 -17.63 -4.41 2.64
C GLU A 196 -17.63 -3.88 1.20
N GLU A 197 -18.29 -2.74 0.93
CA GLU A 197 -18.26 -2.11 -0.40
C GLU A 197 -16.83 -1.72 -0.84
N ILE A 198 -16.00 -1.26 0.08
CA ILE A 198 -14.59 -0.94 -0.20
C ILE A 198 -13.79 -2.22 -0.45
N LEU A 199 -14.05 -3.27 0.33
CA LEU A 199 -13.40 -4.56 0.13
C LEU A 199 -13.74 -5.17 -1.23
N GLU A 200 -15.01 -5.15 -1.62
CA GLU A 200 -15.46 -5.59 -2.94
C GLU A 200 -14.85 -4.76 -4.08
N LEU A 201 -14.64 -3.46 -3.87
CA LEU A 201 -13.91 -2.64 -4.83
C LEU A 201 -12.46 -3.15 -5.01
N PHE A 202 -11.73 -3.45 -3.92
CA PHE A 202 -10.37 -4.01 -4.04
C PHE A 202 -10.36 -5.39 -4.72
N LYS A 203 -11.33 -6.26 -4.44
CA LYS A 203 -11.47 -7.55 -5.13
C LYS A 203 -11.67 -7.35 -6.63
N LYS A 204 -12.58 -6.48 -7.05
CA LYS A 204 -12.81 -6.15 -8.47
C LYS A 204 -11.57 -5.60 -9.15
N LEU A 205 -10.82 -4.71 -8.48
CA LEU A 205 -9.56 -4.19 -9.02
C LEU A 205 -8.53 -5.29 -9.24
N ASN A 206 -8.49 -6.28 -8.35
CA ASN A 206 -7.62 -7.43 -8.50
C ASN A 206 -8.10 -8.37 -9.63
N GLU A 207 -9.36 -8.75 -9.64
CA GLU A 207 -9.89 -9.80 -10.51
C GLU A 207 -10.12 -9.31 -11.95
N GLU A 208 -10.70 -8.10 -12.11
CA GLU A 208 -11.08 -7.57 -13.41
C GLU A 208 -9.97 -6.72 -14.05
N GLN A 209 -9.17 -6.02 -13.25
CA GLN A 209 -8.13 -5.12 -13.75
C GLN A 209 -6.71 -5.60 -13.50
N HIS A 210 -6.57 -6.83 -12.98
CA HIS A 210 -5.27 -7.46 -12.71
C HIS A 210 -4.33 -6.59 -11.87
N LYS A 211 -4.87 -5.88 -10.85
CA LYS A 211 -4.06 -5.11 -9.92
C LYS A 211 -3.54 -6.00 -8.81
N THR A 212 -2.29 -5.83 -8.45
CA THR A 212 -1.76 -6.40 -7.21
C THR A 212 -2.27 -5.56 -6.04
N VAL A 213 -2.81 -6.20 -5.02
CA VAL A 213 -3.35 -5.54 -3.83
C VAL A 213 -2.70 -6.10 -2.58
N LEU A 214 -2.14 -5.23 -1.76
CA LEU A 214 -1.65 -5.56 -0.42
C LEU A 214 -2.47 -4.77 0.61
N LEU A 215 -3.33 -5.47 1.35
CA LEU A 215 -4.09 -4.91 2.46
C LEU A 215 -3.34 -5.14 3.77
N ILE A 216 -3.30 -4.13 4.61
CA ILE A 216 -2.82 -4.26 5.98
C ILE A 216 -3.98 -3.91 6.89
N THR A 217 -4.32 -4.82 7.80
CA THR A 217 -5.48 -4.66 8.67
C THR A 217 -5.30 -5.41 9.99
N HIS A 218 -6.01 -4.95 11.02
CA HIS A 218 -6.22 -5.69 12.26
C HIS A 218 -7.60 -6.36 12.30
N ASP A 219 -8.45 -6.08 11.31
CA ASP A 219 -9.77 -6.70 11.18
C ASP A 219 -9.64 -8.09 10.56
N ARG A 220 -10.09 -9.10 11.32
CA ARG A 220 -10.02 -10.50 10.92
C ARG A 220 -10.83 -10.80 9.65
N HIS A 221 -12.01 -10.18 9.50
CA HIS A 221 -12.87 -10.38 8.34
C HIS A 221 -12.19 -9.89 7.04
N ILE A 222 -11.60 -8.68 7.10
CA ILE A 222 -10.83 -8.13 5.97
C ILE A 222 -9.62 -9.00 5.68
N TRP A 223 -8.90 -9.45 6.71
CA TRP A 223 -7.74 -10.31 6.53
C TRP A 223 -8.09 -11.64 5.87
N GLU A 224 -9.16 -12.32 6.31
CA GLU A 224 -9.63 -13.59 5.77
C GLU A 224 -10.17 -13.50 4.32
N SER A 225 -10.45 -12.29 3.82
CA SER A 225 -10.96 -12.07 2.48
C SER A 225 -9.91 -12.19 1.37
N ALA A 226 -8.64 -12.17 1.71
CA ALA A 226 -7.55 -12.23 0.74
C ALA A 226 -7.19 -13.67 0.35
N LYS A 227 -6.62 -13.82 -0.84
CA LYS A 227 -6.15 -15.13 -1.35
C LYS A 227 -4.90 -15.63 -0.63
N LYS A 228 -4.06 -14.72 -0.13
CA LYS A 228 -2.86 -15.03 0.67
C LYS A 228 -2.91 -14.23 1.95
N MET A 229 -2.92 -14.90 3.07
CA MET A 229 -3.02 -14.32 4.40
C MET A 229 -1.69 -14.48 5.14
N ILE A 230 -1.22 -13.41 5.76
CA ILE A 230 0.05 -13.39 6.47
C ILE A 230 -0.19 -12.74 7.84
N ARG A 231 0.48 -13.26 8.87
CA ARG A 231 0.54 -12.63 10.19
C ARG A 231 1.94 -12.10 10.44
N MET A 232 2.03 -10.96 11.07
CA MET A 232 3.30 -10.39 11.48
C MET A 232 3.29 -10.09 12.97
N LYS A 233 4.40 -10.41 13.65
CA LYS A 233 4.60 -10.16 15.08
C LYS A 233 6.07 -9.80 15.33
N ASP A 234 6.30 -8.79 16.17
CA ASP A 234 7.64 -8.37 16.60
C ASP A 234 8.67 -8.18 15.47
N GLY A 235 8.21 -7.61 14.34
CA GLY A 235 9.05 -7.34 13.17
C GLY A 235 9.37 -8.57 12.32
N GLN A 236 8.65 -9.68 12.48
CA GLN A 236 8.82 -10.92 11.71
C GLN A 236 7.49 -11.45 11.19
N PHE A 237 7.51 -12.15 10.07
CA PHE A 237 6.35 -12.93 9.62
C PHE A 237 6.28 -14.25 10.37
N LEU A 238 5.08 -14.58 10.84
CA LEU A 238 4.82 -15.87 11.46
C LEU A 238 4.67 -16.93 10.37
N HIS A 239 5.39 -18.03 10.52
CA HIS A 239 5.30 -19.20 9.66
C HIS A 239 4.46 -20.27 10.36
N GLY A 240 3.34 -20.66 9.74
CA GLY A 240 2.46 -21.71 10.27
C GLY A 240 1.55 -21.25 11.40
N ASP A 241 0.73 -22.17 11.91
CA ASP A 241 -0.32 -21.97 12.92
C ASP A 241 0.22 -21.60 14.34
N GLU A 242 1.15 -20.70 14.43
CA GLU A 242 1.55 -20.11 15.72
C GLU A 242 0.52 -19.03 16.09
N GLU A 243 -0.39 -19.42 17.01
CA GLU A 243 -1.36 -18.54 17.66
C GLU A 243 -0.71 -17.50 18.57
#